data_044d5494eca2ed222e81b7453bb23bec
#
_entry.id   044d5494eca2ed222e81b7453bb23bec
#
_cell.length_a   1.000
_cell.length_b   1.000
_cell.length_c   1.000
_cell.angle_alpha   90.00
_cell.angle_beta   90.00
_cell.angle_gamma   90.00
#
_symmetry.space_group_name_H-M   'P 1'
#
loop_
_entity.id
_entity.type
_entity.pdbx_description
1 polymer ?
#
loop_
_entity_poly.entity_id
_entity_poly.type
_entity_poly.pdbx_seq_one_letter_code
_entity_poly.pdbx_strand_id
1 'polypeptide(L)'
;MRAVIQRVSHASVTIEGQVKSQIQQGYLILLGICDEDSNEDVDWLVKKIANLRVFGDENDVMNRSVLDIGGNCLVVSQFTLYASYKKGNRPSWFRAGSHKHSIPLYEAFCAQLSEAIGKTVGTGEFGADMKVELLNDGPVTICMDTKNKE
;
A
#
# COMPACT_ATOMS: atom_id res chain seq x y z
N MET A 1 5.81 -10.34 0.73
CA MET A 1 4.85 -9.23 0.49
C MET A 1 5.62 -8.00 0.07
N ARG A 2 5.13 -7.29 -0.92
CA ARG A 2 5.75 -6.06 -1.43
C ARG A 2 4.80 -4.90 -1.32
N ALA A 3 5.30 -3.75 -0.91
CA ALA A 3 4.52 -2.51 -0.88
C ALA A 3 5.30 -1.39 -1.57
N VAL A 4 4.61 -0.60 -2.37
CA VAL A 4 5.07 0.70 -2.83
C VAL A 4 4.22 1.74 -2.11
N ILE A 5 4.88 2.58 -1.33
CA ILE A 5 4.26 3.56 -0.44
C ILE A 5 4.59 4.93 -0.98
N GLN A 6 3.56 5.73 -1.25
CA GLN A 6 3.73 7.11 -1.69
C GLN A 6 3.08 8.05 -0.67
N ARG A 7 3.85 9.03 -0.18
CA ARG A 7 3.31 10.11 0.63
C ARG A 7 2.45 10.99 -0.26
N VAL A 8 1.20 11.24 0.16
CA VAL A 8 0.24 11.98 -0.65
C VAL A 8 -0.41 13.12 0.12
N SER A 9 -0.76 14.19 -0.59
CA SER A 9 -1.66 15.23 -0.09
C SER A 9 -3.11 14.79 -0.19
N HIS A 10 -3.44 14.00 -1.23
CA HIS A 10 -4.70 13.32 -1.41
C HIS A 10 -4.52 12.13 -2.37
N ALA A 11 -5.43 11.17 -2.29
CA ALA A 11 -5.51 10.06 -3.24
C ALA A 11 -6.94 9.54 -3.32
N SER A 12 -7.30 8.95 -4.45
CA SER A 12 -8.61 8.34 -4.66
C SER A 12 -8.55 7.11 -5.56
N VAL A 13 -9.53 6.23 -5.42
CA VAL A 13 -9.79 5.10 -6.30
C VAL A 13 -11.18 5.24 -6.89
N THR A 14 -11.27 5.18 -8.21
CA THR A 14 -12.53 5.20 -8.96
C THR A 14 -12.72 3.88 -9.68
N ILE A 15 -13.91 3.28 -9.55
CA ILE A 15 -14.31 2.04 -10.21
C ILE A 15 -15.61 2.31 -10.95
N GLU A 16 -15.67 1.99 -12.24
CA GLU A 16 -16.86 2.20 -13.08
C GLU A 16 -17.42 3.63 -12.99
N GLY A 17 -16.53 4.62 -12.95
CA GLY A 17 -16.91 6.04 -12.86
C GLY A 17 -17.34 6.51 -11.48
N GLN A 18 -17.36 5.65 -10.46
CA GLN A 18 -17.71 5.97 -9.09
C GLN A 18 -16.47 5.99 -8.19
N VAL A 19 -16.33 7.03 -7.36
CA VAL A 19 -15.28 7.08 -6.34
C VAL A 19 -15.58 6.03 -5.27
N LYS A 20 -14.74 5.01 -5.20
CA LYS A 20 -14.83 3.93 -4.21
C LYS A 20 -14.30 4.36 -2.85
N SER A 21 -13.13 5.02 -2.86
CA SER A 21 -12.45 5.52 -1.65
C SER A 21 -11.63 6.75 -2.00
N GLN A 22 -11.48 7.62 -1.00
CA GLN A 22 -10.58 8.78 -1.10
C GLN A 22 -10.01 9.12 0.27
N ILE A 23 -8.81 9.67 0.28
CA ILE A 23 -8.14 10.15 1.48
C ILE A 23 -7.53 11.53 1.22
N GLN A 24 -7.31 12.27 2.30
CA GLN A 24 -6.47 13.46 2.30
C GLN A 24 -5.01 13.06 2.61
N GLN A 25 -4.28 13.83 3.37
CA GLN A 25 -2.88 13.60 3.69
C GLN A 25 -2.64 12.19 4.29
N GLY A 26 -1.62 11.52 3.79
CA GLY A 26 -1.24 10.20 4.27
C GLY A 26 -0.48 9.40 3.23
N TYR A 27 -0.84 8.12 3.06
CA TYR A 27 -0.20 7.21 2.11
C TYR A 27 -1.17 6.63 1.09
N LEU A 28 -0.75 6.60 -0.17
CA LEU A 28 -1.20 5.59 -1.12
C LEU A 28 -0.26 4.39 -1.00
N ILE A 29 -0.82 3.20 -0.81
CA ILE A 29 -0.08 1.94 -0.66
C ILE A 29 -0.52 0.99 -1.75
N LEU A 30 0.39 0.64 -2.65
CA LEU A 30 0.21 -0.45 -3.61
C LEU A 30 0.75 -1.73 -2.98
N LEU A 31 -0.09 -2.74 -2.78
CA LEU A 31 0.24 -3.97 -2.06
C LEU A 31 0.23 -5.17 -2.99
N GLY A 32 1.38 -5.81 -3.15
CA GLY A 32 1.56 -7.07 -3.86
C GLY A 32 1.76 -8.23 -2.89
N ILE A 33 1.12 -9.36 -3.19
CA ILE A 33 1.16 -10.57 -2.37
C ILE A 33 1.60 -11.75 -3.25
N CYS A 34 2.44 -12.63 -2.71
CA CYS A 34 2.84 -13.89 -3.33
C CYS A 34 2.39 -15.08 -2.45
N ASP A 35 2.41 -16.29 -3.02
CA ASP A 35 1.92 -17.49 -2.31
C ASP A 35 2.77 -17.87 -1.08
N GLU A 36 4.00 -17.33 -0.97
CA GLU A 36 4.89 -17.53 0.18
C GLU A 36 4.62 -16.58 1.35
N ASP A 37 3.73 -15.62 1.18
CA ASP A 37 3.40 -14.65 2.23
C ASP A 37 2.45 -15.23 3.27
N SER A 38 2.58 -14.75 4.50
CA SER A 38 1.78 -15.17 5.65
C SER A 38 1.35 -13.96 6.49
N ASN A 39 0.60 -14.23 7.56
CA ASN A 39 0.24 -13.18 8.52
C ASN A 39 1.45 -12.51 9.18
N GLU A 40 2.59 -13.20 9.30
CA GLU A 40 3.83 -12.59 9.80
C GLU A 40 4.32 -11.45 8.90
N ASP A 41 4.16 -11.62 7.57
CA ASP A 41 4.49 -10.56 6.60
C ASP A 41 3.54 -9.36 6.76
N VAL A 42 2.25 -9.63 6.98
CA VAL A 42 1.25 -8.58 7.25
C VAL A 42 1.61 -7.81 8.51
N ASP A 43 1.85 -8.50 9.62
CA ASP A 43 2.15 -7.91 10.93
C ASP A 43 3.39 -7.00 10.86
N TRP A 44 4.45 -7.51 10.22
CA TRP A 44 5.69 -6.75 10.07
C TRP A 44 5.49 -5.50 9.22
N LEU A 45 4.82 -5.64 8.07
CA LEU A 45 4.65 -4.54 7.11
C LEU A 45 3.72 -3.46 7.67
N VAL A 46 2.62 -3.84 8.30
CA VAL A 46 1.70 -2.90 8.98
C VAL A 46 2.43 -2.09 10.04
N LYS A 47 3.21 -2.76 10.90
CA LYS A 47 3.98 -2.10 11.95
C LYS A 47 5.00 -1.11 11.37
N LYS A 48 5.67 -1.48 10.27
CA LYS A 48 6.62 -0.60 9.59
C LYS A 48 5.94 0.62 9.00
N ILE A 49 4.87 0.42 8.25
CA ILE A 49 4.16 1.51 7.56
C ILE A 49 3.54 2.51 8.55
N ALA A 50 2.88 2.00 9.59
CA ALA A 50 2.24 2.87 10.59
C ALA A 50 3.25 3.79 11.31
N ASN A 51 4.49 3.32 11.50
CA ASN A 51 5.53 4.03 12.24
C ASN A 51 6.60 4.68 11.35
N LEU A 52 6.46 4.59 10.04
CA LEU A 52 7.43 5.16 9.09
C LEU A 52 7.43 6.70 9.19
N ARG A 53 8.61 7.28 9.44
CA ARG A 53 8.77 8.70 9.77
C ARG A 53 9.17 9.52 8.55
N VAL A 54 8.21 9.81 7.68
CA VAL A 54 8.43 10.51 6.41
C VAL A 54 7.61 11.79 6.25
N PHE A 55 6.89 12.19 7.29
CA PHE A 55 6.20 13.48 7.32
C PHE A 55 7.05 14.52 8.07
N GLY A 56 6.98 15.77 7.61
CA GLY A 56 7.74 16.86 8.19
C GLY A 56 7.32 17.17 9.63
N ASP A 57 8.32 17.48 10.46
CA ASP A 57 8.11 18.11 11.76
C ASP A 57 8.07 19.65 11.63
N GLU A 58 8.12 20.37 12.73
CA GLU A 58 8.10 21.83 12.77
C GLU A 58 9.32 22.49 12.08
N ASN A 59 10.36 21.73 11.80
CA ASN A 59 11.56 22.18 11.08
C ASN A 59 11.60 21.62 9.64
N ASP A 60 10.50 21.06 9.17
CA ASP A 60 10.36 20.40 7.85
C ASP A 60 11.33 19.22 7.66
N VAL A 61 11.71 18.56 8.76
CA VAL A 61 12.51 17.33 8.75
C VAL A 61 11.57 16.11 8.79
N MET A 62 11.82 15.12 7.94
CA MET A 62 11.07 13.86 7.91
C MET A 62 11.24 13.08 9.22
N ASN A 63 10.37 13.31 10.18
CA ASN A 63 10.49 12.85 11.55
C ASN A 63 9.17 12.35 12.17
N ARG A 64 8.05 12.62 11.50
CA ARG A 64 6.71 12.22 11.97
C ARG A 64 6.16 11.07 11.14
N SER A 65 5.42 10.19 11.79
CA SER A 65 4.70 9.08 11.16
C SER A 65 3.31 9.52 10.67
N VAL A 66 2.62 8.64 9.95
CA VAL A 66 1.21 8.85 9.58
C VAL A 66 0.31 8.95 10.82
N LEU A 67 0.68 8.25 11.90
CA LEU A 67 0.02 8.37 13.21
C LEU A 67 0.16 9.77 13.80
N ASP A 68 1.38 10.29 13.82
CA ASP A 68 1.68 11.58 14.43
C ASP A 68 0.94 12.75 13.77
N ILE A 69 0.72 12.65 12.47
CA ILE A 69 0.01 13.69 11.71
C ILE A 69 -1.51 13.47 11.62
N GLY A 70 -2.03 12.37 12.20
CA GLY A 70 -3.44 12.01 12.06
C GLY A 70 -3.85 11.74 10.61
N GLY A 71 -2.93 11.25 9.78
CA GLY A 71 -3.17 10.93 8.38
C GLY A 71 -3.98 9.65 8.18
N ASN A 72 -4.29 9.35 6.93
CA ASN A 72 -4.96 8.11 6.54
C ASN A 72 -4.18 7.36 5.46
N CYS A 73 -4.59 6.15 5.14
CA CYS A 73 -4.02 5.32 4.11
C CYS A 73 -5.08 4.87 3.12
N LEU A 74 -4.70 4.80 1.85
CA LEU A 74 -5.48 4.18 0.77
C LEU A 74 -4.70 2.97 0.27
N VAL A 75 -5.26 1.77 0.43
CA VAL A 75 -4.59 0.50 0.10
C VAL A 75 -5.20 -0.10 -1.16
N VAL A 76 -4.37 -0.28 -2.17
CA VAL A 76 -4.76 -0.85 -3.47
C VAL A 76 -3.98 -2.13 -3.71
N SER A 77 -4.66 -3.23 -4.03
CA SER A 77 -4.02 -4.47 -4.44
C SER A 77 -3.29 -4.29 -5.77
N GLN A 78 -2.04 -4.76 -5.86
CA GLN A 78 -1.17 -4.56 -7.02
C GLN A 78 -0.32 -5.81 -7.27
N PHE A 79 -0.90 -6.83 -7.89
CA PHE A 79 -0.19 -8.10 -8.18
C PHE A 79 1.01 -7.88 -9.13
N THR A 80 0.96 -6.84 -9.95
CA THR A 80 2.03 -6.50 -10.91
C THR A 80 3.37 -6.13 -10.24
N LEU A 81 3.40 -5.91 -8.93
CA LEU A 81 4.65 -5.78 -8.18
C LEU A 81 5.49 -7.07 -8.19
N TYR A 82 4.87 -8.21 -8.54
CA TYR A 82 5.52 -9.49 -8.74
C TYR A 82 5.74 -9.84 -10.22
N ALA A 83 5.74 -8.84 -11.09
CA ALA A 83 6.04 -9.02 -12.50
C ALA A 83 7.43 -9.65 -12.72
N SER A 84 7.51 -10.64 -13.59
CA SER A 84 8.76 -11.14 -14.14
C SER A 84 8.91 -10.68 -15.59
N TYR A 85 9.94 -9.91 -15.85
CA TYR A 85 10.27 -9.33 -17.17
C TYR A 85 11.69 -9.67 -17.62
N LYS A 86 12.29 -10.72 -17.02
CA LYS A 86 13.66 -11.13 -17.31
C LYS A 86 13.83 -11.64 -18.74
N LYS A 87 12.76 -12.24 -19.29
CA LYS A 87 12.77 -12.79 -20.66
C LYS A 87 11.66 -12.13 -21.49
N GLY A 88 12.09 -11.34 -22.48
CA GLY A 88 11.15 -10.64 -23.37
C GLY A 88 10.45 -9.44 -22.71
N ASN A 89 9.64 -8.75 -23.50
CA ASN A 89 8.98 -7.49 -23.08
C ASN A 89 7.54 -7.67 -22.59
N ARG A 90 7.00 -8.90 -22.66
CA ARG A 90 5.71 -9.24 -22.06
C ARG A 90 5.93 -9.75 -20.63
N PRO A 91 5.51 -9.01 -19.60
CA PRO A 91 5.66 -9.47 -18.22
C PRO A 91 4.86 -10.76 -17.96
N SER A 92 5.36 -11.60 -17.10
CA SER A 92 4.62 -12.74 -16.57
C SER A 92 4.33 -12.56 -15.08
N TRP A 93 3.27 -13.20 -14.61
CA TRP A 93 2.68 -12.99 -13.28
C TRP A 93 2.79 -14.23 -12.38
N PHE A 94 3.58 -15.24 -12.78
CA PHE A 94 3.68 -16.52 -12.07
C PHE A 94 4.16 -16.41 -10.62
N ARG A 95 4.77 -15.28 -10.27
CA ARG A 95 5.23 -14.99 -8.90
C ARG A 95 4.16 -14.33 -8.02
N ALA A 96 3.10 -13.83 -8.62
CA ALA A 96 1.98 -13.27 -7.87
C ALA A 96 1.16 -14.38 -7.21
N GLY A 97 0.70 -14.13 -6.01
CA GLY A 97 -0.14 -15.08 -5.28
C GLY A 97 -1.49 -15.31 -5.94
N SER A 98 -2.03 -16.52 -5.76
CA SER A 98 -3.39 -16.84 -6.19
C SER A 98 -4.42 -15.95 -5.48
N HIS A 99 -5.56 -15.69 -6.12
CA HIS A 99 -6.64 -14.90 -5.50
C HIS A 99 -7.11 -15.50 -4.17
N LYS A 100 -7.22 -16.82 -4.09
CA LYS A 100 -7.62 -17.55 -2.88
C LYS A 100 -6.68 -17.28 -1.70
N HIS A 101 -5.38 -17.11 -1.97
CA HIS A 101 -4.36 -16.81 -0.97
C HIS A 101 -4.26 -15.31 -0.68
N SER A 102 -4.32 -14.50 -1.73
CA SER A 102 -4.02 -13.06 -1.63
C SER A 102 -5.16 -12.25 -1.01
N ILE A 103 -6.42 -12.59 -1.30
CA ILE A 103 -7.57 -11.83 -0.80
C ILE A 103 -7.63 -11.80 0.74
N PRO A 104 -7.53 -12.94 1.45
CA PRO A 104 -7.54 -12.92 2.91
C PRO A 104 -6.38 -12.13 3.53
N LEU A 105 -5.19 -12.18 2.94
CA LEU A 105 -4.03 -11.42 3.42
C LEU A 105 -4.17 -9.92 3.15
N TYR A 106 -4.72 -9.55 2.01
CA TYR A 106 -5.05 -8.16 1.71
C TYR A 106 -6.07 -7.58 2.71
N GLU A 107 -7.14 -8.34 2.98
CA GLU A 107 -8.16 -7.94 3.96
C GLU A 107 -7.57 -7.83 5.37
N ALA A 108 -6.73 -8.78 5.77
CA ALA A 108 -6.03 -8.76 7.05
C ALA A 108 -5.11 -7.53 7.16
N PHE A 109 -4.38 -7.21 6.09
CA PHE A 109 -3.53 -6.02 6.04
C PHE A 109 -4.35 -4.74 6.25
N CYS A 110 -5.46 -4.57 5.53
CA CYS A 110 -6.33 -3.40 5.65
C CYS A 110 -6.94 -3.28 7.05
N ALA A 111 -7.40 -4.39 7.64
CA ALA A 111 -7.96 -4.42 8.98
C ALA A 111 -6.92 -4.05 10.05
N GLN A 112 -5.74 -4.66 9.98
CA GLN A 112 -4.66 -4.39 10.93
C GLN A 112 -4.10 -2.98 10.79
N LEU A 113 -3.97 -2.46 9.57
CA LEU A 113 -3.51 -1.09 9.36
C LEU A 113 -4.54 -0.08 9.88
N SER A 114 -5.84 -0.35 9.67
CA SER A 114 -6.91 0.47 10.23
C SER A 114 -6.85 0.54 11.76
N GLU A 115 -6.62 -0.60 12.41
CA GLU A 115 -6.44 -0.67 13.86
C GLU A 115 -5.19 0.10 14.30
N ALA A 116 -4.06 -0.10 13.61
CA ALA A 116 -2.79 0.53 13.94
C ALA A 116 -2.83 2.06 13.85
N ILE A 117 -3.53 2.62 12.88
CA ILE A 117 -3.63 4.08 12.71
C ILE A 117 -4.88 4.70 13.34
N GLY A 118 -5.78 3.88 13.89
CA GLY A 118 -7.02 4.35 14.55
C GLY A 118 -8.05 4.96 13.60
N LYS A 119 -7.99 4.62 12.32
CA LYS A 119 -8.91 5.09 11.27
C LYS A 119 -9.18 3.97 10.28
N THR A 120 -10.39 3.91 9.73
CA THR A 120 -10.68 3.00 8.62
C THR A 120 -9.88 3.42 7.38
N VAL A 121 -8.98 2.56 6.90
CA VAL A 121 -8.25 2.83 5.66
C VAL A 121 -9.17 2.79 4.45
N GLY A 122 -8.88 3.61 3.44
CA GLY A 122 -9.51 3.49 2.14
C GLY A 122 -9.05 2.23 1.43
N THR A 123 -9.93 1.59 0.69
CA THR A 123 -9.63 0.37 -0.08
C THR A 123 -10.11 0.51 -1.51
N GLY A 124 -9.48 -0.23 -2.42
CA GLY A 124 -10.04 -0.53 -3.73
C GLY A 124 -10.91 -1.78 -3.69
N GLU A 125 -11.04 -2.44 -4.82
CA GLU A 125 -11.69 -3.72 -4.97
C GLU A 125 -10.73 -4.69 -5.65
N PHE A 126 -10.46 -5.82 -5.01
CA PHE A 126 -9.50 -6.80 -5.52
C PHE A 126 -9.93 -7.32 -6.90
N GLY A 127 -9.05 -7.20 -7.89
CA GLY A 127 -9.30 -7.64 -9.26
C GLY A 127 -10.11 -6.69 -10.14
N ALA A 128 -10.61 -5.58 -9.62
CA ALA A 128 -11.33 -4.58 -10.42
C ALA A 128 -10.38 -3.72 -11.28
N ASP A 129 -10.92 -3.14 -12.34
CA ASP A 129 -10.26 -2.03 -13.05
C ASP A 129 -10.41 -0.75 -12.23
N MET A 130 -9.30 -0.30 -11.65
CA MET A 130 -9.26 0.85 -10.76
C MET A 130 -8.51 2.02 -11.40
N LYS A 131 -9.11 3.20 -11.36
CA LYS A 131 -8.42 4.46 -11.69
C LYS A 131 -7.94 5.07 -10.38
N VAL A 132 -6.63 5.07 -10.20
CA VAL A 132 -5.99 5.57 -8.98
C VAL A 132 -5.40 6.94 -9.26
N GLU A 133 -5.92 7.95 -8.59
CA GLU A 133 -5.43 9.32 -8.67
C GLU A 133 -4.76 9.71 -7.36
N LEU A 134 -3.65 10.40 -7.43
CA LEU A 134 -2.91 10.86 -6.26
C LEU A 134 -2.10 12.11 -6.57
N LEU A 135 -1.83 12.91 -5.53
CA LEU A 135 -0.78 13.90 -5.56
C LEU A 135 0.37 13.43 -4.67
N ASN A 136 1.44 12.94 -5.30
CA ASN A 136 2.65 12.53 -4.57
C ASN A 136 3.34 13.79 -4.02
N ASP A 137 3.38 13.87 -2.69
CA ASP A 137 3.89 15.02 -1.97
C ASP A 137 5.37 14.83 -1.65
N GLY A 138 6.21 15.60 -2.36
CA GLY A 138 7.63 15.61 -2.08
C GLY A 138 8.56 15.58 -3.29
N PRO A 139 8.63 14.58 -4.22
CA PRO A 139 8.01 13.26 -4.14
C PRO A 139 8.65 12.38 -3.06
N VAL A 140 7.86 11.55 -2.42
CA VAL A 140 8.33 10.51 -1.49
C VAL A 140 7.68 9.19 -1.88
N THR A 141 8.50 8.24 -2.31
CA THR A 141 8.10 6.89 -2.73
C THR A 141 9.06 5.88 -2.14
N ILE A 142 8.55 4.92 -1.39
CA ILE A 142 9.35 3.91 -0.69
C ILE A 142 8.86 2.53 -1.09
N CYS A 143 9.79 1.65 -1.45
CA CYS A 143 9.52 0.26 -1.73
C CYS A 143 9.93 -0.60 -0.54
N MET A 144 9.04 -1.49 -0.10
CA MET A 144 9.32 -2.46 0.96
C MET A 144 9.08 -3.88 0.46
N ASP A 145 9.93 -4.82 0.85
CA ASP A 145 9.79 -6.24 0.57
C ASP A 145 10.01 -7.02 1.87
N THR A 146 9.01 -7.78 2.33
CA THR A 146 9.11 -8.54 3.59
C THR A 146 10.10 -9.70 3.52
N LYS A 147 10.42 -10.18 2.31
CA LYS A 147 11.39 -11.24 2.08
C LYS A 147 12.81 -10.71 1.83
N ASN A 148 12.94 -9.43 1.54
CA ASN A 148 14.22 -8.76 1.32
C ASN A 148 14.22 -7.39 2.02
N LYS A 149 14.31 -7.44 3.34
CA LYS A 149 14.27 -6.25 4.21
C LYS A 149 15.59 -5.48 4.10
N GLU A 150 15.48 -4.17 3.86
CA GLU A 150 16.60 -3.23 3.82
C GLU A 150 16.55 -2.23 4.97
#